data_5fa3b496ac9050bbf8fc764c9789bdaf
#
_entry.id   5fa3b496ac9050bbf8fc764c9789bdaf
#
_cell.length_a   1.000
_cell.length_b   1.000
_cell.length_c   1.000
_cell.angle_alpha   90.00
_cell.angle_beta   90.00
_cell.angle_gamma   90.00
#
_symmetry.space_group_name_H-M   'P 1'
#
loop_
_entity.id
_entity.type
_entity.pdbx_description
1 polymer ?
#
loop_
_entity_poly.entity_id
_entity_poly.type
_entity_poly.pdbx_seq_one_letter_code
_entity_poly.pdbx_strand_id
1 'polypeptide(L)'
;MENAAEKKVLPIRKTDTEKRAKFVELAQSRTRNAIKAIRVIGKLGNKNAYEFSEADVSKIAKALTREIDLMKARMSSTGGKESVDFTL
;
A
#
# COMPACT_ATOMS: atom_id res chain seq x y z
N MET A 1 30.87 15.00 -4.46
CA MET A 1 30.85 14.65 -4.23
C MET A 1 30.59 14.40 -3.83
N GLU A 2 30.52 14.34 -3.64
CA GLU A 2 30.31 13.98 -3.23
C GLU A 2 30.10 13.61 -2.90
N ASN A 3 30.14 13.79 -2.57
CA ASN A 3 29.98 13.36 -2.07
C ASN A 3 29.95 13.07 -1.64
N ALA A 4 30.01 13.40 -1.51
CA ALA A 4 30.00 13.10 -0.98
C ALA A 4 29.80 12.92 -0.38
N ALA A 5 29.80 13.28 -0.31
CA ALA A 5 29.68 13.13 0.13
C ALA A 5 29.35 12.76 0.49
N GLU A 6 29.23 12.94 0.50
CA GLU A 6 29.04 12.57 0.73
C GLU A 6 28.95 11.88 0.98
N LYS A 7 28.82 12.03 1.06
CA LYS A 7 28.86 11.35 1.33
C LYS A 7 29.17 10.82 1.97
N LYS A 8 29.19 10.79 2.36
CA LYS A 8 29.51 10.31 3.02
C LYS A 8 29.53 9.94 3.81
N VAL A 9 29.37 9.66 3.78
CA VAL A 9 29.47 9.25 4.51
C VAL A 9 29.00 8.71 5.51
N LEU A 10 28.48 8.34 5.74
CA LEU A 10 27.65 8.10 6.86
C LEU A 10 26.94 6.81 6.74
N PRO A 11 27.42 5.75 7.37
CA PRO A 11 26.82 4.42 7.25
C PRO A 11 25.35 4.39 7.61
N ILE A 12 24.98 5.15 8.65
CA ILE A 12 23.59 5.17 9.10
C ILE A 12 22.70 5.76 8.03
N ARG A 13 23.16 6.83 7.42
CA ARG A 13 22.38 7.46 6.38
C ARG A 13 22.26 6.58 5.16
N LYS A 14 23.32 5.85 4.89
CA LYS A 14 23.31 4.89 3.80
C LYS A 14 22.25 3.84 4.04
N THR A 15 22.11 3.34 5.27
CA THR A 15 21.10 2.38 5.62
C THR A 15 19.71 2.95 5.41
N ASP A 16 19.50 4.21 5.82
CA ASP A 16 18.20 4.85 5.61
C ASP A 16 17.90 5.01 4.14
N THR A 17 18.91 5.33 3.34
CA THR A 17 18.74 5.45 1.90
C THR A 17 18.34 4.10 1.30
N GLU A 18 18.98 3.04 1.75
CA GLU A 18 18.66 1.70 1.27
C GLU A 18 17.25 1.30 1.66
N LYS A 19 16.84 1.64 2.86
CA LYS A 19 15.47 1.35 3.31
C LYS A 19 14.46 2.12 2.47
N ARG A 20 14.76 3.35 2.15
CA ARG A 20 13.86 4.16 1.34
C ARG A 20 13.74 3.59 -0.08
N ALA A 21 14.88 3.24 -0.66
CA ALA A 21 14.89 2.68 -2.01
C ALA A 21 14.12 1.38 -2.05
N LYS A 22 14.28 0.54 -1.03
CA LYS A 22 13.57 -0.73 -0.97
C LYS A 22 12.08 -0.52 -0.82
N PHE A 23 11.70 0.44 0.01
CA PHE A 23 10.28 0.76 0.18
C PHE A 23 9.66 1.21 -1.14
N VAL A 24 10.33 2.12 -1.85
CA VAL A 24 9.81 2.63 -3.12
C VAL A 24 9.63 1.50 -4.12
N GLU A 25 10.63 0.64 -4.23
CA GLU A 25 10.58 -0.49 -5.15
C GLU A 25 9.40 -1.41 -4.85
N LEU A 26 9.28 -1.80 -3.60
CA LEU A 26 8.21 -2.73 -3.21
C LEU A 26 6.84 -2.08 -3.28
N ALA A 27 6.75 -0.82 -2.85
CA ALA A 27 5.47 -0.13 -2.87
C ALA A 27 4.94 0.03 -4.28
N GLN A 28 5.82 0.41 -5.22
CA GLN A 28 5.40 0.56 -6.61
C GLN A 28 4.94 -0.77 -7.19
N SER A 29 5.71 -1.82 -6.95
CA SER A 29 5.41 -3.13 -7.50
C SER A 29 4.09 -3.67 -6.94
N ARG A 30 3.94 -3.61 -5.62
CA ARG A 30 2.74 -4.14 -4.97
C ARG A 30 1.50 -3.32 -5.30
N THR A 31 1.66 -2.00 -5.41
CA THR A 31 0.52 -1.15 -5.79
C THR A 31 0.07 -1.46 -7.21
N ARG A 32 1.01 -1.62 -8.13
CA ARG A 32 0.64 -1.97 -9.50
C ARG A 32 -0.09 -3.31 -9.54
N ASN A 33 0.37 -4.28 -8.75
CA ASN A 33 -0.29 -5.58 -8.71
C ASN A 33 -1.69 -5.48 -8.15
N ALA A 34 -1.88 -4.65 -7.12
CA ALA A 34 -3.20 -4.45 -6.54
C ALA A 34 -4.14 -3.79 -7.55
N ILE A 35 -3.64 -2.80 -8.27
CA ILE A 35 -4.44 -2.13 -9.30
C ILE A 35 -4.86 -3.13 -10.38
N LYS A 36 -3.93 -3.98 -10.80
CA LYS A 36 -4.25 -5.00 -11.81
C LYS A 36 -5.31 -5.95 -11.30
N ALA A 37 -5.22 -6.35 -10.04
CA ALA A 37 -6.21 -7.26 -9.45
C ALA A 37 -7.59 -6.61 -9.43
N ILE A 38 -7.65 -5.33 -9.08
CA ILE A 38 -8.92 -4.60 -9.07
C ILE A 38 -9.50 -4.52 -10.48
N ARG A 39 -8.64 -4.27 -11.47
CA ARG A 39 -9.09 -4.22 -12.86
C ARG A 39 -9.64 -5.56 -13.34
N VAL A 40 -9.05 -6.65 -12.86
CA VAL A 40 -9.57 -7.99 -13.19
C VAL A 40 -10.97 -8.17 -12.62
N ILE A 41 -11.19 -7.70 -11.41
CA ILE A 41 -12.55 -7.73 -10.84
C ILE A 41 -13.50 -6.93 -11.71
N GLY A 42 -13.05 -5.78 -12.20
CA GLY A 42 -13.87 -4.94 -13.04
C GLY A 42 -14.32 -5.59 -14.34
N LYS A 43 -13.56 -6.57 -14.81
CA LYS A 43 -13.94 -7.29 -16.03
C LYS A 43 -15.19 -8.14 -15.83
N LEU A 44 -15.60 -8.37 -14.60
CA LEU A 44 -16.85 -9.06 -14.34
C LEU A 44 -18.08 -8.21 -14.66
N GLY A 45 -17.86 -6.92 -14.95
CA GLY A 45 -18.96 -6.01 -15.25
C GLY A 45 -19.54 -6.20 -16.63
N ASN A 46 -19.92 -7.41 -16.96
CA ASN A 46 -20.50 -7.74 -18.24
C ASN A 46 -21.78 -8.54 -17.99
N LYS A 47 -22.92 -7.84 -18.03
CA LYS A 47 -24.18 -8.45 -17.70
C LYS A 47 -24.65 -9.50 -18.72
N ASN A 48 -24.03 -9.53 -19.88
CA ASN A 48 -24.33 -10.59 -20.84
C ASN A 48 -23.70 -11.91 -20.43
N ALA A 49 -22.59 -11.84 -19.68
CA ALA A 49 -21.88 -13.05 -19.26
C ALA A 49 -22.17 -13.42 -17.80
N TYR A 50 -22.46 -12.43 -16.95
CA TYR A 50 -22.58 -12.65 -15.53
C TYR A 50 -23.82 -11.95 -14.97
N GLU A 51 -24.40 -12.57 -13.97
CA GLU A 51 -25.54 -12.00 -13.28
C GLU A 51 -25.06 -11.37 -11.97
N PHE A 52 -25.26 -10.06 -11.82
CA PHE A 52 -24.91 -9.37 -10.60
C PHE A 52 -25.76 -8.13 -10.44
N SER A 53 -25.84 -7.64 -9.22
CA SER A 53 -26.64 -6.48 -8.88
C SER A 53 -25.78 -5.34 -8.39
N GLU A 54 -26.39 -4.16 -8.26
CA GLU A 54 -25.72 -3.01 -7.67
C GLU A 54 -25.28 -3.32 -6.24
N ALA A 55 -26.04 -4.14 -5.53
CA ALA A 55 -25.67 -4.52 -4.18
C ALA A 55 -24.36 -5.31 -4.18
N ASP A 56 -24.18 -6.18 -5.17
CA ASP A 56 -22.94 -6.94 -5.29
C ASP A 56 -21.75 -6.01 -5.52
N VAL A 57 -21.92 -5.08 -6.44
CA VAL A 57 -20.85 -4.10 -6.74
C VAL A 57 -20.50 -3.30 -5.49
N SER A 58 -21.53 -2.87 -4.77
CA SER A 58 -21.33 -2.09 -3.55
C SER A 58 -20.57 -2.89 -2.49
N LYS A 59 -20.90 -4.15 -2.34
CA LYS A 59 -20.23 -5.01 -1.37
C LYS A 59 -18.75 -5.19 -1.71
N ILE A 60 -18.46 -5.39 -2.98
CA ILE A 60 -17.07 -5.52 -3.43
C ILE A 60 -16.32 -4.24 -3.15
N ALA A 61 -16.90 -3.10 -3.53
CA ALA A 61 -16.25 -1.81 -3.34
C ALA A 61 -15.99 -1.53 -1.87
N LYS A 62 -16.96 -1.83 -1.01
CA LYS A 62 -16.81 -1.61 0.42
C LYS A 62 -15.71 -2.49 1.00
N ALA A 63 -15.62 -3.74 0.56
CA ALA A 63 -14.59 -4.65 1.04
C ALA A 63 -13.19 -4.12 0.67
N LEU A 64 -13.02 -3.66 -0.56
CA LEU A 64 -11.74 -3.14 -1.00
C LEU A 64 -11.39 -1.83 -0.29
N THR A 65 -12.37 -0.96 -0.11
CA THR A 65 -12.15 0.29 0.62
C THR A 65 -11.73 0.02 2.06
N ARG A 66 -12.36 -0.97 2.68
CA ARG A 66 -12.00 -1.35 4.05
C ARG A 66 -10.56 -1.82 4.12
N GLU A 67 -10.11 -2.61 3.14
CA GLU A 67 -8.74 -3.08 3.14
C GLU A 67 -7.76 -1.93 2.93
N ILE A 68 -8.13 -0.95 2.12
CA ILE A 68 -7.31 0.23 1.95
C ILE A 68 -7.18 0.99 3.27
N ASP A 69 -8.28 1.15 3.98
CA ASP A 69 -8.25 1.85 5.27
C ASP A 69 -7.39 1.09 6.29
N LEU A 70 -7.50 -0.23 6.31
CA LEU A 70 -6.68 -1.05 7.21
C LEU A 70 -5.20 -0.93 6.85
N MET A 71 -4.90 -0.91 5.56
CA MET A 71 -3.52 -0.73 5.11
C MET A 71 -2.97 0.60 5.57
N LYS A 72 -3.74 1.67 5.41
CA LYS A 72 -3.31 3.00 5.82
C LYS A 72 -3.05 3.05 7.33
N ALA A 73 -3.94 2.44 8.10
CA ALA A 73 -3.78 2.41 9.55
C ALA A 73 -2.52 1.64 9.94
N ARG A 74 -2.28 0.50 9.29
CA ARG A 74 -1.12 -0.31 9.59
C ARG A 74 0.18 0.41 9.27
N MET A 75 0.21 1.12 8.14
CA MET A 75 1.42 1.82 7.72
C MET A 75 1.66 3.08 8.54
N SER A 76 0.60 3.67 9.04
CA SER A 76 0.70 4.92 9.81
C SER A 76 1.02 4.66 11.28
N SER A 77 0.67 3.48 11.78
CA SER A 77 0.83 3.18 13.20
C SER A 77 2.16 2.51 13.49
N THR A 78 3.07 2.63 12.60
CA THR A 78 4.36 1.98 12.79
C THR A 78 4.93 2.32 14.14
N GLY A 79 5.32 1.35 14.71
CA GLY A 79 5.73 1.58 16.04
C GLY A 79 4.57 1.54 16.96
N GLY A 80 3.97 1.55 16.66
CA GLY A 80 3.55 1.43 17.44
C GLY A 80 2.77 1.32 17.81
N LYS A 81 2.65 1.33 17.84
CA LYS A 81 2.21 1.18 18.35
C LYS A 81 1.48 1.71 18.82
N GLU A 82 1.33 1.87 18.87
CA GLU A 82 0.80 2.23 19.27
C GLU A 82 0.11 2.49 19.76
N SER A 83 0.11 2.40 19.93
CA SER A 83 -0.46 2.54 20.31
C SER A 83 -0.90 2.89 21.07
N VAL A 84 -0.69 2.97 21.15
CA VAL A 84 -0.96 3.27 21.70
C VAL A 84 -1.48 3.53 22.39
N ASP A 85 -1.42 3.44 22.37
CA ASP A 85 -1.85 3.62 22.84
C ASP A 85 -2.33 3.98 23.56
N PHE A 86 -2.18 4.09 23.80
CA PHE A 86 -2.53 4.47 24.32
C PHE A 86 -2.71 4.87 25.14
N THR A 87 -2.66 5.04 25.19
CA THR A 87 -2.68 5.31 25.95
C THR A 87 -3.06 5.79 26.71
N LEU A 88 -3.07 5.99 27.00
CA LEU A 88 -3.36 6.41 27.68
C LEU A 88 -3.51 6.69 28.25
#